data_d84733377ce790fc98cf16dfad1ceaa4
#
_entry.id   d84733377ce790fc98cf16dfad1ceaa4
#
_cell.length_a   1.000
_cell.length_b   1.000
_cell.length_c   1.000
_cell.angle_alpha   90.00
_cell.angle_beta   90.00
_cell.angle_gamma   90.00
#
_symmetry.space_group_name_H-M   'P 1'
#
loop_
_entity.id
_entity.type
_entity.pdbx_description
1 polymer ?
#
loop_
_entity_poly.entity_id
_entity_poly.type
_entity_poly.pdbx_seq_one_letter_code
_entity_poly.pdbx_strand_id
1 'polypeptide(L)'
;ITDRQCRSGSIRMFKAEIRSDTLKSVVNIISTLIDEVKFTIDQDGMGLKAVDPAHVAMIEMQIGSGAFESFSADSTEIGVDLDKIKDVLKLAGASDVISIEQDEDRGKLIFKVGNITRRMNLVDTSSMGETKVPQLDLSASVSVPVSELQRGIKASESISDHIALTANEAGFSLSCEGDTDSVDLVLDKSVLSKLDVKSEVRSIFPLDYFSNLIKAVPSDLTVTIGLDTDFPVKINFDMADGNGKVRYLLAPRIEND
;
A
#
# COMPACT_ATOMS: atom_id res chain seq x y z
N ILE A 1 -37.14 16.51 43.05
CA ILE A 1 -36.59 17.18 41.85
C ILE A 1 -35.16 16.68 41.70
N THR A 2 -34.98 15.61 40.98
CA THR A 2 -33.68 14.97 40.80
C THR A 2 -33.31 15.15 39.30
N ASP A 3 -32.30 15.98 39.15
CA ASP A 3 -31.68 16.26 37.85
C ASP A 3 -31.01 14.98 37.33
N ARG A 4 -31.61 14.34 36.35
CA ARG A 4 -30.94 13.34 35.54
C ARG A 4 -30.11 14.06 34.51
N GLN A 5 -28.86 14.34 34.84
CA GLN A 5 -27.84 14.64 33.81
C GLN A 5 -27.79 13.48 32.84
N CYS A 6 -28.36 13.71 31.65
CA CYS A 6 -28.14 12.90 30.47
C CYS A 6 -26.65 13.00 30.14
N ARG A 7 -25.85 12.00 30.50
CA ARG A 7 -24.51 11.79 29.92
C ARG A 7 -24.77 11.42 28.49
N SER A 8 -24.65 12.38 27.55
CA SER A 8 -24.46 12.09 26.17
C SER A 8 -23.11 11.38 26.04
N GLY A 9 -23.11 10.07 26.12
CA GLY A 9 -21.98 9.26 25.72
C GLY A 9 -21.71 9.61 24.25
N SER A 10 -20.61 10.25 23.96
CA SER A 10 -20.10 10.41 22.61
C SER A 10 -20.01 9.00 22.03
N ILE A 11 -20.94 8.66 21.17
CA ILE A 11 -20.89 7.43 20.37
C ILE A 11 -19.70 7.67 19.44
N ARG A 12 -18.59 7.00 19.72
CA ARG A 12 -17.42 7.01 18.86
C ARG A 12 -17.83 6.31 17.57
N MET A 13 -18.06 7.08 16.53
CA MET A 13 -18.56 6.54 15.26
C MET A 13 -17.54 6.80 14.16
N PHE A 14 -17.10 5.73 13.54
CA PHE A 14 -16.51 5.80 12.22
C PHE A 14 -17.59 5.61 11.17
N LYS A 15 -17.72 6.60 10.30
CA LYS A 15 -18.62 6.57 9.14
C LYS A 15 -17.96 7.25 7.97
N ALA A 16 -17.97 6.60 6.80
CA ALA A 16 -17.38 7.13 5.59
C ALA A 16 -18.14 6.69 4.34
N GLU A 17 -18.00 7.46 3.30
CA GLU A 17 -18.43 7.10 1.95
C GLU A 17 -17.22 7.24 1.01
N ILE A 18 -16.94 6.21 0.25
CA ILE A 18 -15.77 6.14 -0.62
C ILE A 18 -16.15 5.53 -1.97
N ARG A 19 -15.53 6.01 -3.04
CA ARG A 19 -15.68 5.41 -4.35
C ARG A 19 -15.11 4.00 -4.37
N SER A 20 -15.81 3.09 -5.05
CA SER A 20 -15.40 1.68 -5.11
C SER A 20 -14.03 1.47 -5.78
N ASP A 21 -13.70 2.26 -6.81
CA ASP A 21 -12.39 2.23 -7.46
C ASP A 21 -11.24 2.62 -6.52
N THR A 22 -11.44 3.66 -5.70
CA THR A 22 -10.47 4.09 -4.68
C THR A 22 -10.29 3.02 -3.61
N LEU A 23 -11.38 2.50 -3.04
CA LEU A 23 -11.32 1.43 -2.04
C LEU A 23 -10.67 0.16 -2.60
N LYS A 24 -10.97 -0.19 -3.86
CA LYS A 24 -10.37 -1.33 -4.55
C LYS A 24 -8.85 -1.17 -4.68
N SER A 25 -8.38 0.02 -5.05
CA SER A 25 -6.94 0.31 -5.14
C SER A 25 -6.25 0.17 -3.78
N VAL A 26 -6.85 0.73 -2.72
CA VAL A 26 -6.36 0.59 -1.34
C VAL A 26 -6.25 -0.89 -0.94
N VAL A 27 -7.32 -1.65 -1.09
CA VAL A 27 -7.37 -3.08 -0.71
C VAL A 27 -6.40 -3.91 -1.53
N ASN A 28 -6.30 -3.68 -2.84
CA ASN A 28 -5.37 -4.42 -3.71
C ASN A 28 -3.91 -4.21 -3.28
N ILE A 29 -3.52 -2.97 -2.98
CA ILE A 29 -2.16 -2.65 -2.55
C ILE A 29 -1.83 -3.33 -1.21
N ILE A 30 -2.71 -3.25 -0.22
CA ILE A 30 -2.48 -3.84 1.10
C ILE A 30 -2.44 -5.37 1.01
N SER A 31 -3.32 -5.97 0.21
CA SER A 31 -3.42 -7.42 0.03
C SER A 31 -2.21 -8.05 -0.66
N THR A 32 -1.26 -7.24 -1.16
CA THR A 32 0.02 -7.78 -1.66
C THR A 32 0.91 -8.33 -0.55
N LEU A 33 0.66 -7.94 0.70
CA LEU A 33 1.47 -8.33 1.85
C LEU A 33 0.72 -9.11 2.93
N ILE A 34 -0.55 -8.76 3.20
CA ILE A 34 -1.30 -9.23 4.36
C ILE A 34 -2.76 -9.49 4.01
N ASP A 35 -3.40 -10.39 4.76
CA ASP A 35 -4.82 -10.73 4.60
C ASP A 35 -5.70 -10.04 5.65
N GLU A 36 -5.15 -9.75 6.82
CA GLU A 36 -5.81 -9.01 7.91
C GLU A 36 -5.02 -7.77 8.27
N VAL A 37 -5.71 -6.66 8.51
CA VAL A 37 -5.07 -5.37 8.79
C VAL A 37 -5.75 -4.62 9.92
N LYS A 38 -4.95 -3.92 10.72
CA LYS A 38 -5.40 -2.92 11.68
C LYS A 38 -5.32 -1.54 11.06
N PHE A 39 -6.45 -0.86 10.93
CA PHE A 39 -6.51 0.55 10.59
C PHE A 39 -6.57 1.40 11.86
N THR A 40 -5.77 2.44 11.90
CA THR A 40 -5.91 3.55 12.83
C THR A 40 -6.69 4.65 12.14
N ILE A 41 -7.75 5.13 12.75
CA ILE A 41 -8.70 6.09 12.18
C ILE A 41 -8.79 7.28 13.13
N ASP A 42 -8.78 8.47 12.58
CA ASP A 42 -9.01 9.73 13.29
C ASP A 42 -9.76 10.74 12.40
N GLN A 43 -9.86 12.00 12.82
CA GLN A 43 -10.57 13.05 12.07
C GLN A 43 -9.92 13.39 10.72
N ASP A 44 -8.62 13.14 10.58
CA ASP A 44 -7.83 13.48 9.39
C ASP A 44 -7.89 12.37 8.33
N GLY A 45 -8.27 11.15 8.73
CA GLY A 45 -8.38 10.03 7.81
C GLY A 45 -8.12 8.67 8.45
N MET A 46 -7.57 7.77 7.66
CA MET A 46 -7.22 6.42 8.13
C MET A 46 -5.81 6.03 7.68
N GLY A 47 -5.12 5.29 8.53
CA GLY A 47 -3.78 4.82 8.26
C GLY A 47 -3.55 3.39 8.71
N LEU A 48 -2.49 2.80 8.19
CA LEU A 48 -2.01 1.49 8.60
C LEU A 48 -0.49 1.40 8.52
N LYS A 49 0.06 0.47 9.29
CA LYS A 49 1.43 0.00 9.19
C LYS A 49 1.41 -1.51 9.37
N ALA A 50 1.97 -2.23 8.43
CA ALA A 50 2.00 -3.68 8.48
C ALA A 50 3.29 -4.26 7.93
N VAL A 51 3.65 -5.44 8.43
CA VAL A 51 4.79 -6.23 7.97
C VAL A 51 4.23 -7.57 7.52
N ASP A 52 4.75 -8.11 6.44
CA ASP A 52 4.37 -9.44 5.98
C ASP A 52 4.79 -10.54 6.98
N PRO A 53 4.16 -11.72 6.97
CA PRO A 53 4.47 -12.79 7.92
C PRO A 53 5.93 -13.28 7.87
N ALA A 54 6.62 -13.12 6.75
CA ALA A 54 8.04 -13.50 6.60
C ALA A 54 9.01 -12.41 7.05
N HIS A 55 8.51 -11.22 7.40
CA HIS A 55 9.31 -10.03 7.75
C HIS A 55 10.27 -9.57 6.65
N VAL A 56 9.89 -9.77 5.39
CA VAL A 56 10.66 -9.38 4.20
C VAL A 56 10.24 -8.01 3.69
N ALA A 57 8.96 -7.69 3.84
CA ALA A 57 8.41 -6.43 3.35
C ALA A 57 7.51 -5.75 4.38
N MET A 58 7.37 -4.45 4.25
CA MET A 58 6.43 -3.69 5.06
C MET A 58 5.74 -2.60 4.24
N ILE A 59 4.55 -2.24 4.67
CA ILE A 59 3.75 -1.17 4.09
C ILE A 59 3.31 -0.18 5.18
N GLU A 60 3.42 1.10 4.87
CA GLU A 60 2.76 2.19 5.56
C GLU A 60 1.86 2.92 4.57
N MET A 61 0.61 3.11 4.93
CA MET A 61 -0.35 3.82 4.10
C MET A 61 -1.13 4.81 4.95
N GLN A 62 -1.33 6.01 4.38
CA GLN A 62 -2.17 7.06 4.95
C GLN A 62 -3.17 7.51 3.89
N ILE A 63 -4.45 7.45 4.22
CA ILE A 63 -5.55 7.91 3.37
C ILE A 63 -6.24 9.05 4.09
N GLY A 64 -6.03 10.26 3.60
CA GLY A 64 -6.65 11.47 4.16
C GLY A 64 -8.17 11.49 3.94
N SER A 65 -8.88 12.21 4.80
CA SER A 65 -10.33 12.38 4.70
C SER A 65 -10.79 12.91 3.34
N GLY A 66 -9.95 13.66 2.63
CA GLY A 66 -10.22 14.15 1.27
C GLY A 66 -10.30 13.06 0.18
N ALA A 67 -9.88 11.82 0.46
CA ALA A 67 -10.06 10.68 -0.45
C ALA A 67 -11.48 10.10 -0.43
N PHE A 68 -12.31 10.54 0.50
CA PHE A 68 -13.67 10.08 0.72
C PHE A 68 -14.69 11.10 0.23
N GLU A 69 -15.85 10.63 -0.22
CA GLU A 69 -16.99 11.51 -0.53
C GLU A 69 -17.58 12.13 0.75
N SER A 70 -17.57 11.38 1.85
CA SER A 70 -17.85 11.86 3.20
C SER A 70 -17.03 11.07 4.21
N PHE A 71 -16.57 11.73 5.26
CA PHE A 71 -15.77 11.12 6.31
C PHE A 71 -16.07 11.75 7.66
N SER A 72 -16.36 10.94 8.65
CA SER A 72 -16.55 11.35 10.04
C SER A 72 -16.06 10.26 10.96
N ALA A 73 -15.10 10.57 11.81
CA ALA A 73 -14.55 9.63 12.76
C ALA A 73 -14.07 10.30 14.04
N ASP A 74 -14.25 9.61 15.14
CA ASP A 74 -13.45 9.80 16.34
C ASP A 74 -12.22 8.88 16.27
N SER A 75 -11.22 9.10 17.13
CA SER A 75 -10.02 8.26 17.17
C SER A 75 -10.40 6.83 17.57
N THR A 76 -10.16 5.87 16.66
CA THR A 76 -10.45 4.45 16.86
C THR A 76 -9.47 3.56 16.11
N GLU A 77 -9.44 2.28 16.46
CA GLU A 77 -8.74 1.23 15.70
C GLU A 77 -9.73 0.16 15.28
N ILE A 78 -9.63 -0.29 14.04
CA ILE A 78 -10.44 -1.40 13.53
C ILE A 78 -9.57 -2.45 12.86
N GLY A 79 -9.81 -3.72 13.21
CA GLY A 79 -9.23 -4.87 12.51
C GLY A 79 -10.19 -5.39 11.44
N VAL A 80 -9.70 -5.62 10.25
CA VAL A 80 -10.50 -6.12 9.13
C VAL A 80 -9.81 -7.25 8.38
N ASP A 81 -10.63 -8.16 7.87
CA ASP A 81 -10.26 -9.20 6.93
C ASP A 81 -10.46 -8.66 5.50
N LEU A 82 -9.36 -8.56 4.75
CA LEU A 82 -9.35 -7.94 3.43
C LEU A 82 -10.12 -8.76 2.39
N ASP A 83 -10.16 -10.09 2.51
CA ASP A 83 -10.93 -10.92 1.58
C ASP A 83 -12.43 -10.67 1.70
N LYS A 84 -12.92 -10.40 2.90
CA LYS A 84 -14.32 -9.99 3.10
C LYS A 84 -14.63 -8.63 2.48
N ILE A 85 -13.66 -7.69 2.50
CA ILE A 85 -13.82 -6.40 1.80
C ILE A 85 -13.77 -6.60 0.28
N LYS A 86 -12.89 -7.44 -0.24
CA LYS A 86 -12.87 -7.80 -1.67
C LYS A 86 -14.21 -8.37 -2.14
N ASP A 87 -14.86 -9.17 -1.30
CA ASP A 87 -16.21 -9.67 -1.61
C ASP A 87 -17.28 -8.57 -1.65
N VAL A 88 -17.16 -7.53 -0.83
CA VAL A 88 -18.02 -6.33 -0.95
C VAL A 88 -17.75 -5.60 -2.27
N LEU A 89 -16.48 -5.44 -2.62
CA LEU A 89 -16.08 -4.75 -3.86
C LEU A 89 -16.59 -5.44 -5.13
N LYS A 90 -16.79 -6.77 -5.11
CA LYS A 90 -17.41 -7.51 -6.23
C LYS A 90 -18.88 -7.14 -6.47
N LEU A 91 -19.55 -6.54 -5.48
CA LEU A 91 -20.94 -6.10 -5.58
C LEU A 91 -21.08 -4.70 -6.19
N ALA A 92 -19.99 -3.94 -6.25
CA ALA A 92 -19.98 -2.54 -6.68
C ALA A 92 -19.45 -2.40 -8.11
N GLY A 93 -20.09 -1.53 -8.89
CA GLY A 93 -19.53 -1.00 -10.14
C GLY A 93 -18.38 -0.03 -9.87
N ALA A 94 -17.55 0.25 -10.88
CA ALA A 94 -16.34 1.07 -10.71
C ALA A 94 -16.58 2.47 -10.14
N SER A 95 -17.74 3.06 -10.42
CA SER A 95 -18.09 4.43 -9.99
C SER A 95 -19.06 4.46 -8.81
N ASP A 96 -19.44 3.30 -8.26
CA ASP A 96 -20.36 3.26 -7.13
C ASP A 96 -19.71 3.82 -5.87
N VAL A 97 -20.53 4.44 -5.04
CA VAL A 97 -20.11 4.89 -3.71
C VAL A 97 -20.47 3.81 -2.69
N ILE A 98 -19.49 3.42 -1.90
CA ILE A 98 -19.64 2.45 -0.82
C ILE A 98 -19.70 3.20 0.50
N SER A 99 -20.78 3.03 1.25
CA SER A 99 -20.90 3.53 2.61
C SER A 99 -20.31 2.51 3.58
N ILE A 100 -19.48 2.99 4.51
CA ILE A 100 -18.82 2.19 5.55
C ILE A 100 -19.21 2.78 6.90
N GLU A 101 -19.63 1.94 7.85
CA GLU A 101 -20.07 2.37 9.18
C GLU A 101 -19.62 1.34 10.22
N GLN A 102 -19.04 1.78 11.32
CA GLN A 102 -18.72 0.94 12.47
C GLN A 102 -19.92 0.84 13.41
N ASP A 103 -20.34 -0.38 13.72
CA ASP A 103 -21.28 -0.70 14.82
C ASP A 103 -20.43 -1.19 16.00
N GLU A 104 -20.07 -0.26 16.88
CA GLU A 104 -19.18 -0.53 18.02
C GLU A 104 -19.83 -1.50 19.02
N ASP A 105 -21.13 -1.32 19.27
CA ASP A 105 -21.88 -2.14 20.24
C ASP A 105 -21.89 -3.62 19.86
N ARG A 106 -21.86 -3.92 18.55
CA ARG A 106 -21.88 -5.28 18.03
C ARG A 106 -20.56 -5.77 17.48
N GLY A 107 -19.52 -4.92 17.51
CA GLY A 107 -18.19 -5.23 16.95
C GLY A 107 -18.24 -5.54 15.47
N LYS A 108 -19.01 -4.77 14.69
CA LYS A 108 -19.21 -5.01 13.26
C LYS A 108 -18.84 -3.80 12.41
N LEU A 109 -18.37 -4.11 11.20
CA LEU A 109 -18.27 -3.15 10.11
C LEU A 109 -19.41 -3.39 9.13
N ILE A 110 -20.14 -2.33 8.79
CA ILE A 110 -21.30 -2.37 7.92
C ILE A 110 -20.96 -1.68 6.61
N PHE A 111 -21.14 -2.38 5.50
CA PHE A 111 -20.99 -1.85 4.15
C PHE A 111 -22.35 -1.77 3.47
N LYS A 112 -22.59 -0.66 2.75
CA LYS A 112 -23.77 -0.48 1.92
C LYS A 112 -23.33 -0.18 0.48
N VAL A 113 -23.83 -0.99 -0.45
CA VAL A 113 -23.60 -0.85 -1.89
C VAL A 113 -24.98 -0.88 -2.57
N GLY A 114 -25.45 0.27 -3.04
CA GLY A 114 -26.83 0.39 -3.51
C GLY A 114 -27.84 -0.08 -2.46
N ASN A 115 -28.64 -1.08 -2.81
CA ASN A 115 -29.65 -1.67 -1.92
C ASN A 115 -29.13 -2.84 -1.06
N ILE A 116 -27.85 -3.19 -1.19
CA ILE A 116 -27.23 -4.30 -0.45
C ILE A 116 -26.55 -3.78 0.80
N THR A 117 -26.85 -4.39 1.94
CA THR A 117 -26.15 -4.15 3.20
C THR A 117 -25.42 -5.42 3.63
N ARG A 118 -24.11 -5.35 3.75
CA ARG A 118 -23.27 -6.44 4.27
C ARG A 118 -22.70 -6.05 5.62
N ARG A 119 -22.79 -6.95 6.59
CA ARG A 119 -22.22 -6.79 7.93
C ARG A 119 -21.18 -7.84 8.15
N MET A 120 -19.99 -7.44 8.59
CA MET A 120 -18.91 -8.36 8.93
C MET A 120 -18.41 -8.10 10.35
N ASN A 121 -17.93 -9.13 11.02
CA ASN A 121 -17.29 -8.97 12.32
C ASN A 121 -15.92 -8.30 12.11
N LEU A 122 -15.56 -7.43 13.04
CA LEU A 122 -14.20 -6.92 13.15
C LEU A 122 -13.26 -8.04 13.61
N VAL A 123 -12.00 -7.94 13.18
CA VAL A 123 -10.92 -8.80 13.65
C VAL A 123 -10.35 -8.24 14.95
N ASP A 124 -9.97 -9.11 15.88
CA ASP A 124 -9.32 -8.70 17.12
C ASP A 124 -7.93 -8.12 16.83
N THR A 125 -7.71 -6.88 17.22
CA THR A 125 -6.45 -6.15 17.01
C THR A 125 -5.47 -6.30 18.18
N SER A 126 -5.85 -6.94 19.27
CA SER A 126 -5.03 -7.04 20.48
C SER A 126 -3.71 -7.78 20.27
N SER A 127 -3.67 -8.72 19.32
CA SER A 127 -2.48 -9.46 18.91
C SER A 127 -1.67 -8.77 17.80
N MET A 128 -2.22 -7.74 17.15
CA MET A 128 -1.56 -6.98 16.11
C MET A 128 -0.66 -5.90 16.74
N GLY A 129 0.62 -6.20 16.87
CA GLY A 129 1.61 -5.30 17.46
C GLY A 129 1.75 -3.97 16.71
N GLU A 130 2.39 -3.00 17.37
CA GLU A 130 2.78 -1.76 16.71
C GLU A 130 3.97 -1.99 15.79
N THR A 131 3.80 -1.67 14.51
CA THR A 131 4.86 -1.73 13.51
C THR A 131 5.63 -0.41 13.48
N LYS A 132 6.93 -0.46 13.73
CA LYS A 132 7.82 0.69 13.59
C LYS A 132 8.42 0.72 12.20
N VAL A 133 8.19 1.82 11.47
CA VAL A 133 8.79 2.03 10.15
C VAL A 133 10.19 2.59 10.32
N PRO A 134 11.24 1.92 9.82
CA PRO A 134 12.59 2.42 9.90
C PRO A 134 12.77 3.67 9.03
N GLN A 135 13.58 4.61 9.52
CA GLN A 135 14.03 5.74 8.71
C GLN A 135 15.27 5.28 7.93
N LEU A 136 15.16 5.29 6.60
CA LEU A 136 16.26 4.93 5.71
C LEU A 136 16.82 6.19 5.06
N ASP A 137 18.10 6.41 5.22
CA ASP A 137 18.88 7.41 4.47
C ASP A 137 19.53 6.70 3.27
N LEU A 138 18.98 6.92 2.08
CA LEU A 138 19.35 6.19 0.87
C LEU A 138 20.06 7.11 -0.10
N SER A 139 21.12 6.60 -0.73
CA SER A 139 22.03 7.38 -1.58
C SER A 139 21.46 7.74 -2.94
N ALA A 140 20.42 7.02 -3.40
CA ALA A 140 19.75 7.28 -4.66
C ALA A 140 18.24 7.45 -4.47
N SER A 141 17.65 8.34 -5.25
CA SER A 141 16.19 8.57 -5.34
C SER A 141 15.81 8.80 -6.80
N VAL A 142 15.00 7.90 -7.34
CA VAL A 142 14.61 7.90 -8.75
C VAL A 142 13.08 7.82 -8.88
N SER A 143 12.49 8.68 -9.69
CA SER A 143 11.05 8.62 -9.98
C SER A 143 10.81 7.98 -11.35
N VAL A 144 10.14 6.83 -11.33
CA VAL A 144 9.97 5.91 -12.46
C VAL A 144 8.49 5.73 -12.78
N PRO A 145 8.08 5.82 -14.06
CA PRO A 145 6.71 5.48 -14.46
C PRO A 145 6.40 4.01 -14.15
N VAL A 146 5.26 3.76 -13.50
CA VAL A 146 4.84 2.39 -13.14
C VAL A 146 4.70 1.50 -14.38
N SER A 147 4.19 2.05 -15.49
CA SER A 147 4.05 1.31 -16.75
C SER A 147 5.37 0.71 -17.26
N GLU A 148 6.50 1.43 -17.10
CA GLU A 148 7.81 0.93 -17.49
C GLU A 148 8.27 -0.22 -16.56
N LEU A 149 8.08 -0.06 -15.26
CA LEU A 149 8.39 -1.13 -14.30
C LEU A 149 7.56 -2.39 -14.56
N GLN A 150 6.26 -2.24 -14.82
CA GLN A 150 5.37 -3.37 -15.12
C GLN A 150 5.81 -4.11 -16.40
N ARG A 151 6.32 -3.41 -17.40
CA ARG A 151 6.87 -4.03 -18.62
C ARG A 151 8.14 -4.83 -18.32
N GLY A 152 9.08 -4.26 -17.56
CA GLY A 152 10.30 -4.94 -17.14
C GLY A 152 10.02 -6.18 -16.29
N ILE A 153 9.12 -6.05 -15.30
CA ILE A 153 8.69 -7.16 -14.46
C ILE A 153 8.09 -8.29 -15.28
N LYS A 154 7.15 -7.97 -16.18
CA LYS A 154 6.51 -8.97 -17.04
C LYS A 154 7.52 -9.74 -17.89
N ALA A 155 8.57 -9.08 -18.36
CA ALA A 155 9.64 -9.74 -19.11
C ALA A 155 10.51 -10.64 -18.21
N SER A 156 10.64 -10.30 -16.91
CA SER A 156 11.55 -10.99 -15.97
C SER A 156 10.92 -12.24 -15.31
N GLU A 157 9.59 -12.32 -15.21
CA GLU A 157 8.89 -13.34 -14.42
C GLU A 157 9.17 -14.80 -14.84
N SER A 158 9.52 -15.05 -16.10
CA SER A 158 9.87 -16.36 -16.60
C SER A 158 11.38 -16.67 -16.56
N ILE A 159 12.20 -15.73 -16.08
CA ILE A 159 13.66 -15.78 -16.15
C ILE A 159 14.26 -16.17 -14.79
N SER A 160 13.88 -15.49 -13.73
CA SER A 160 14.47 -15.66 -12.39
C SER A 160 13.53 -15.26 -11.28
N ASP A 161 13.79 -15.75 -10.06
CA ASP A 161 13.07 -15.35 -8.83
C ASP A 161 13.55 -14.00 -8.27
N HIS A 162 14.59 -13.42 -8.87
CA HIS A 162 15.25 -12.22 -8.37
C HIS A 162 15.43 -11.19 -9.45
N ILE A 163 15.43 -9.93 -9.04
CA ILE A 163 15.77 -8.79 -9.88
C ILE A 163 16.81 -7.93 -9.21
N ALA A 164 17.70 -7.34 -10.01
CA ALA A 164 18.59 -6.29 -9.58
C ALA A 164 18.04 -4.94 -10.01
N LEU A 165 18.03 -3.98 -9.09
CA LEU A 165 17.76 -2.58 -9.35
C LEU A 165 19.07 -1.80 -9.24
N THR A 166 19.38 -1.00 -10.25
CA THR A 166 20.59 -0.18 -10.30
C THR A 166 20.20 1.27 -10.62
N ALA A 167 20.82 2.20 -9.90
CA ALA A 167 20.69 3.62 -10.20
C ALA A 167 22.09 4.25 -10.26
N ASN A 168 22.33 5.07 -11.27
CA ASN A 168 23.56 5.84 -11.46
C ASN A 168 23.25 7.18 -12.14
N GLU A 169 24.27 7.98 -12.42
CA GLU A 169 24.11 9.30 -13.04
C GLU A 169 23.48 9.25 -14.45
N ALA A 170 23.53 8.10 -15.15
CA ALA A 170 22.95 7.95 -16.48
C ALA A 170 21.44 7.61 -16.44
N GLY A 171 20.98 6.96 -15.36
CA GLY A 171 19.58 6.57 -15.26
C GLY A 171 19.31 5.48 -14.23
N PHE A 172 18.27 4.70 -14.51
CA PHE A 172 17.81 3.59 -13.69
C PHE A 172 17.70 2.33 -14.55
N SER A 173 18.05 1.18 -14.00
CA SER A 173 17.86 -0.10 -14.67
C SER A 173 17.29 -1.16 -13.73
N LEU A 174 16.51 -2.06 -14.34
CA LEU A 174 16.02 -3.29 -13.76
C LEU A 174 16.60 -4.42 -14.59
N SER A 175 17.36 -5.32 -13.98
CA SER A 175 17.94 -6.48 -14.66
C SER A 175 17.53 -7.77 -13.97
N CYS A 176 17.38 -8.81 -14.79
CA CYS A 176 17.02 -10.15 -14.35
C CYS A 176 17.88 -11.14 -15.14
N GLU A 177 18.57 -12.03 -14.44
CA GLU A 177 19.47 -13.02 -15.02
C GLU A 177 19.03 -14.42 -14.58
N GLY A 178 18.86 -15.30 -15.54
CA GLY A 178 18.57 -16.71 -15.37
C GLY A 178 19.71 -17.56 -15.96
N ASP A 179 19.53 -18.88 -16.02
CA ASP A 179 20.54 -19.82 -16.49
C ASP A 179 20.86 -19.67 -18.00
N THR A 180 19.86 -19.31 -18.79
CA THR A 180 19.97 -19.23 -20.27
C THR A 180 19.60 -17.88 -20.85
N ASP A 181 18.77 -17.13 -20.13
CA ASP A 181 18.15 -15.91 -20.61
C ASP A 181 18.41 -14.76 -19.63
N SER A 182 18.41 -13.53 -20.14
CA SER A 182 18.48 -12.32 -19.33
C SER A 182 17.54 -11.24 -19.85
N VAL A 183 17.15 -10.33 -18.99
CA VAL A 183 16.36 -9.13 -19.31
C VAL A 183 17.01 -7.91 -18.70
N ASP A 184 17.13 -6.85 -19.50
CA ASP A 184 17.52 -5.53 -19.03
C ASP A 184 16.48 -4.50 -19.47
N LEU A 185 15.88 -3.82 -18.50
CA LEU A 185 15.13 -2.58 -18.69
C LEU A 185 16.06 -1.42 -18.32
N VAL A 186 16.39 -0.60 -19.30
CA VAL A 186 17.25 0.59 -19.08
C VAL A 186 16.46 1.84 -19.37
N LEU A 187 16.34 2.70 -18.36
CA LEU A 187 15.63 3.97 -18.43
C LEU A 187 16.66 5.11 -18.26
N ASP A 188 16.88 5.87 -19.33
CA ASP A 188 17.70 7.06 -19.27
C ASP A 188 16.98 8.25 -18.61
N LYS A 189 17.73 9.34 -18.39
CA LYS A 189 17.21 10.55 -17.73
C LYS A 189 15.96 11.15 -18.40
N SER A 190 15.74 10.91 -19.70
CA SER A 190 14.62 11.49 -20.43
C SER A 190 13.27 10.84 -20.07
N VAL A 191 13.30 9.60 -19.57
CA VAL A 191 12.12 8.85 -19.13
C VAL A 191 11.80 9.11 -17.68
N LEU A 192 12.79 9.49 -16.88
CA LEU A 192 12.68 9.68 -15.45
C LEU A 192 12.24 11.10 -15.10
N SER A 193 11.23 11.25 -14.25
CA SER A 193 10.81 12.57 -13.77
C SER A 193 11.71 13.13 -12.66
N LYS A 194 12.49 12.26 -11.99
CA LYS A 194 13.51 12.63 -11.01
C LYS A 194 14.64 11.61 -11.04
N LEU A 195 15.87 12.10 -10.99
CA LEU A 195 17.08 11.30 -10.82
C LEU A 195 18.05 12.05 -9.90
N ASP A 196 18.15 11.59 -8.65
CA ASP A 196 19.06 12.10 -7.64
C ASP A 196 19.90 10.94 -7.14
N VAL A 197 21.17 10.87 -7.57
CA VAL A 197 22.08 9.76 -7.32
C VAL A 197 23.44 10.32 -6.96
N LYS A 198 23.92 10.01 -5.77
CA LYS A 198 25.26 10.44 -5.29
C LYS A 198 26.38 9.56 -5.82
N SER A 199 26.12 8.27 -5.99
CA SER A 199 27.02 7.28 -6.53
C SER A 199 26.21 6.13 -7.11
N GLU A 200 26.81 5.32 -7.96
CA GLU A 200 26.14 4.11 -8.44
C GLU A 200 25.79 3.19 -7.27
N VAL A 201 24.55 2.73 -7.25
CA VAL A 201 24.03 1.79 -6.26
C VAL A 201 23.33 0.64 -6.95
N ARG A 202 23.46 -0.57 -6.41
CA ARG A 202 22.82 -1.80 -6.90
C ARG A 202 22.42 -2.68 -5.74
N SER A 203 21.18 -3.18 -5.80
CA SER A 203 20.65 -4.17 -4.85
C SER A 203 19.78 -5.19 -5.56
N ILE A 204 19.75 -6.40 -5.01
CA ILE A 204 18.97 -7.53 -5.53
C ILE A 204 17.78 -7.77 -4.62
N PHE A 205 16.62 -8.03 -5.21
CA PHE A 205 15.36 -8.21 -4.49
C PHE A 205 14.61 -9.46 -4.96
N PRO A 206 13.78 -10.09 -4.09
CA PRO A 206 12.86 -11.14 -4.52
C PRO A 206 11.84 -10.54 -5.48
N LEU A 207 11.75 -11.15 -6.68
CA LEU A 207 10.91 -10.64 -7.77
C LEU A 207 9.43 -10.71 -7.43
N ASP A 208 8.97 -11.73 -6.75
CA ASP A 208 7.57 -11.93 -6.40
C ASP A 208 7.01 -10.78 -5.54
N TYR A 209 7.72 -10.36 -4.51
CA TYR A 209 7.34 -9.22 -3.66
C TYR A 209 7.28 -7.91 -4.47
N PHE A 210 8.34 -7.64 -5.22
CA PHE A 210 8.41 -6.42 -6.04
C PHE A 210 7.33 -6.42 -7.13
N SER A 211 7.14 -7.55 -7.81
CA SER A 211 6.12 -7.74 -8.84
C SER A 211 4.71 -7.56 -8.29
N ASN A 212 4.38 -8.19 -7.16
CA ASN A 212 3.06 -8.09 -6.56
C ASN A 212 2.69 -6.65 -6.23
N LEU A 213 3.62 -5.88 -5.63
CA LEU A 213 3.37 -4.47 -5.36
C LEU A 213 3.17 -3.67 -6.64
N ILE A 214 4.15 -3.71 -7.57
CA ILE A 214 4.13 -2.86 -8.76
C ILE A 214 2.92 -3.16 -9.65
N LYS A 215 2.46 -4.41 -9.73
CA LYS A 215 1.22 -4.78 -10.43
C LYS A 215 -0.05 -4.25 -9.77
N ALA A 216 -0.04 -4.05 -8.46
CA ALA A 216 -1.17 -3.49 -7.73
C ALA A 216 -1.27 -1.95 -7.87
N VAL A 217 -0.17 -1.28 -8.21
CA VAL A 217 -0.14 0.17 -8.43
C VAL A 217 -0.70 0.49 -9.81
N PRO A 218 -1.61 1.48 -9.95
CA PRO A 218 -2.10 1.93 -11.25
C PRO A 218 -0.97 2.33 -12.21
N SER A 219 -1.07 1.89 -13.48
CA SER A 219 -0.01 2.04 -14.47
C SER A 219 0.27 3.48 -14.91
N ASP A 220 -0.66 4.38 -14.70
CA ASP A 220 -0.57 5.81 -14.99
C ASP A 220 0.15 6.62 -13.90
N LEU A 221 0.47 5.99 -12.77
CA LEU A 221 1.21 6.62 -11.68
C LEU A 221 2.72 6.56 -11.90
N THR A 222 3.41 7.37 -11.12
CA THR A 222 4.86 7.37 -10.98
C THR A 222 5.21 6.99 -9.54
N VAL A 223 6.18 6.09 -9.37
CA VAL A 223 6.71 5.74 -8.06
C VAL A 223 8.09 6.36 -7.87
N THR A 224 8.40 6.76 -6.64
CA THR A 224 9.75 7.18 -6.26
C THR A 224 10.44 6.04 -5.55
N ILE A 225 11.53 5.56 -6.15
CA ILE A 225 12.35 4.45 -5.66
C ILE A 225 13.57 5.04 -4.97
N GLY A 226 13.71 4.78 -3.68
CA GLY A 226 14.93 5.04 -2.93
C GLY A 226 15.78 3.78 -2.88
N LEU A 227 17.05 3.87 -3.23
CA LEU A 227 17.99 2.77 -3.32
C LEU A 227 19.32 3.07 -2.62
N ASP A 228 19.92 2.02 -2.08
CA ASP A 228 21.33 1.96 -1.73
C ASP A 228 21.87 0.54 -1.98
N THR A 229 23.18 0.35 -1.93
CA THR A 229 23.79 -0.96 -2.16
C THR A 229 23.57 -1.87 -0.96
N ASP A 230 22.99 -3.05 -1.21
CA ASP A 230 22.64 -4.07 -0.20
C ASP A 230 21.73 -3.57 0.93
N PHE A 231 20.89 -2.59 0.62
CA PHE A 231 19.92 -2.01 1.54
C PHE A 231 18.47 -2.24 1.07
N PRO A 232 17.50 -2.15 1.98
CA PRO A 232 16.09 -2.21 1.59
C PRO A 232 15.73 -1.13 0.58
N VAL A 233 14.97 -1.49 -0.44
CA VAL A 233 14.37 -0.52 -1.35
C VAL A 233 13.19 0.14 -0.66
N LYS A 234 13.06 1.45 -0.85
CA LYS A 234 11.92 2.25 -0.43
C LYS A 234 11.15 2.72 -1.65
N ILE A 235 9.88 2.35 -1.74
CA ILE A 235 8.99 2.74 -2.83
C ILE A 235 7.89 3.61 -2.27
N ASN A 236 7.81 4.86 -2.74
CA ASN A 236 6.79 5.83 -2.35
C ASN A 236 5.96 6.22 -3.55
N PHE A 237 4.67 6.39 -3.34
CA PHE A 237 3.78 6.97 -4.34
C PHE A 237 2.55 7.57 -3.68
N ASP A 238 1.91 8.48 -4.39
CA ASP A 238 0.63 9.08 -4.03
C ASP A 238 -0.49 8.41 -4.81
N MET A 239 -1.67 8.32 -4.21
CA MET A 239 -2.89 7.80 -4.81
C MET A 239 -4.09 8.67 -4.42
N ALA A 240 -5.30 8.36 -4.93
CA ALA A 240 -6.52 9.08 -4.60
C ALA A 240 -6.34 10.61 -4.76
N ASP A 241 -5.84 11.05 -5.92
CA ASP A 241 -5.59 12.44 -6.27
C ASP A 241 -4.73 13.20 -5.24
N GLY A 242 -3.72 12.50 -4.68
CA GLY A 242 -2.78 13.04 -3.69
C GLY A 242 -3.27 12.96 -2.24
N ASN A 243 -4.49 12.46 -2.00
CA ASN A 243 -5.04 12.26 -0.66
C ASN A 243 -4.58 10.95 -0.01
N GLY A 244 -3.94 10.06 -0.76
CA GLY A 244 -3.36 8.82 -0.25
C GLY A 244 -1.85 8.83 -0.42
N LYS A 245 -1.12 8.38 0.60
CA LYS A 245 0.35 8.21 0.57
C LYS A 245 0.70 6.79 0.94
N VAL A 246 1.53 6.17 0.13
CA VAL A 246 2.01 4.81 0.35
C VAL A 246 3.53 4.80 0.41
N ARG A 247 4.04 4.13 1.42
CA ARG A 247 5.45 3.77 1.56
C ARG A 247 5.55 2.26 1.67
N TYR A 248 6.34 1.67 0.82
CA TYR A 248 6.65 0.25 0.82
C TYR A 248 8.16 0.05 0.98
N LEU A 249 8.53 -0.87 1.83
CA LEU A 249 9.92 -1.28 2.04
C LEU A 249 10.05 -2.76 1.74
N LEU A 250 11.11 -3.13 1.02
CA LEU A 250 11.43 -4.52 0.69
C LEU A 250 12.89 -4.77 1.00
N ALA A 251 13.14 -5.81 1.79
CA ALA A 251 14.50 -6.23 2.15
C ALA A 251 15.25 -6.76 0.92
N PRO A 252 16.55 -6.47 0.79
CA PRO A 252 17.37 -7.01 -0.27
C PRO A 252 17.69 -8.48 -0.02
N ARG A 253 18.04 -9.19 -1.09
CA ARG A 253 18.80 -10.42 -1.00
C ARG A 253 20.29 -10.06 -0.95
N ILE A 254 20.97 -10.46 0.09
CA ILE A 254 22.43 -10.32 0.21
C ILE A 254 23.05 -11.59 -0.37
N GLU A 255 23.85 -11.46 -1.42
CA GLU A 255 24.66 -12.55 -1.94
C GLU A 255 25.87 -12.68 -1.02
N ASN A 256 25.96 -13.80 -0.30
CA ASN A 256 27.19 -14.15 0.44
C ASN A 256 28.17 -14.76 -0.58
N ASP A 257 29.28 -14.07 -0.83
CA ASP A 257 30.41 -14.57 -1.59
C ASP A 257 31.00 -15.83 -0.94
#